data_decf17a86e490b7ef8bb99343e4b10db
#
_entry.id   decf17a86e490b7ef8bb99343e4b10db
#
_cell.length_a   1.000
_cell.length_b   1.000
_cell.length_c   1.000
_cell.angle_alpha   90.00
_cell.angle_beta   90.00
_cell.angle_gamma   90.00
#
_symmetry.space_group_name_H-M   'P 1'
#
loop_
_entity.id
_entity.type
_entity.pdbx_description
1 polymer ?
#
loop_
_entity_poly.entity_id
_entity_poly.type
_entity_poly.pdbx_seq_one_letter_code
_entity_poly.pdbx_strand_id
1 'polypeptide(L)'
;MKKRFITFLSGMVVGAVMFGGSVAYASGILADLSNNQIFVDGTLTPMEAYVINGHNYVKLRDIGQAVGFNVFWDDTAKCVQVESDKPYTGIAPTKQEGEKTSGQLHQTDVDAIKKDVVTRTNTLRLNTGVAVLEVNSLLMDAAQVRADEMAASGAYSHTRPDGRRSNTVTDSRRTGENIHCITELYLEQQHKTLSDAVVNLWSNSKGHADNMLNARYGEIGVGLARGTDSNGLACWYCVQVFLVDGCEVTWVDVPAIG
;
A
#
# COMPACT_ATOMS: atom_id res chain seq x y z
N MET A 1 -20.55 -78.39 19.27
CA MET A 1 -20.07 -77.41 18.27
C MET A 1 -20.96 -76.17 18.22
N LYS A 2 -21.17 -75.44 19.31
CA LYS A 2 -22.00 -74.20 19.28
C LYS A 2 -21.50 -73.06 20.16
N LYS A 3 -20.18 -72.99 20.43
CA LYS A 3 -19.60 -71.94 21.27
C LYS A 3 -18.52 -71.07 20.58
N ARG A 4 -18.25 -71.27 19.29
CA ARG A 4 -17.18 -70.50 18.57
C ARG A 4 -17.68 -69.41 17.63
N PHE A 5 -19.00 -69.26 17.42
CA PHE A 5 -19.57 -68.31 16.47
C PHE A 5 -19.93 -66.94 17.05
N ILE A 6 -20.09 -66.88 18.40
CA ILE A 6 -20.55 -65.65 19.08
C ILE A 6 -19.40 -64.71 19.36
N THR A 7 -18.14 -65.19 19.43
CA THR A 7 -16.96 -64.36 19.72
C THR A 7 -16.43 -63.61 18.50
N PHE A 8 -16.82 -64.02 17.31
CA PHE A 8 -16.36 -63.32 16.07
C PHE A 8 -17.25 -62.15 15.67
N LEU A 9 -18.52 -62.18 16.09
CA LEU A 9 -19.48 -61.14 15.76
C LEU A 9 -19.34 -59.93 16.69
N SER A 10 -18.94 -60.15 17.94
CA SER A 10 -18.71 -59.06 18.91
C SER A 10 -17.42 -58.28 18.65
N GLY A 11 -16.40 -58.92 18.03
CA GLY A 11 -15.15 -58.22 17.63
C GLY A 11 -15.34 -57.28 16.43
N MET A 12 -16.28 -57.62 15.53
CA MET A 12 -16.53 -56.82 14.33
C MET A 12 -17.38 -55.57 14.59
N VAL A 13 -18.24 -55.61 15.62
CA VAL A 13 -19.06 -54.47 16.03
C VAL A 13 -18.27 -53.47 16.87
N VAL A 14 -17.29 -53.92 17.68
CA VAL A 14 -16.42 -53.06 18.47
C VAL A 14 -15.34 -52.40 17.57
N GLY A 15 -14.90 -53.10 16.51
CA GLY A 15 -13.94 -52.50 15.53
C GLY A 15 -14.53 -51.36 14.68
N ALA A 16 -15.85 -51.41 14.40
CA ALA A 16 -16.51 -50.41 13.59
C ALA A 16 -16.81 -49.09 14.35
N VAL A 17 -16.82 -49.13 15.69
CA VAL A 17 -17.09 -47.95 16.54
C VAL A 17 -15.79 -47.18 16.86
N MET A 18 -14.63 -47.84 16.75
CA MET A 18 -13.33 -47.20 17.05
C MET A 18 -12.67 -46.51 15.84
N PHE A 19 -13.20 -46.74 14.64
CA PHE A 19 -12.83 -46.00 13.43
C PHE A 19 -13.98 -45.09 12.99
N GLY A 20 -14.59 -44.40 13.94
CA GLY A 20 -15.29 -43.15 13.65
C GLY A 20 -14.24 -42.14 13.18
N GLY A 21 -13.96 -42.21 11.89
CA GLY A 21 -13.05 -41.28 11.24
C GLY A 21 -13.43 -39.87 11.62
N SER A 22 -12.57 -39.18 12.32
CA SER A 22 -12.56 -37.74 12.35
C SER A 22 -12.57 -37.28 10.88
N VAL A 23 -13.73 -36.85 10.42
CA VAL A 23 -13.85 -36.18 9.13
C VAL A 23 -13.00 -34.89 9.28
N ALA A 24 -11.74 -34.95 8.84
CA ALA A 24 -10.95 -33.75 8.71
C ALA A 24 -11.64 -32.90 7.64
N TYR A 25 -12.40 -31.92 8.07
CA TYR A 25 -12.87 -30.86 7.17
C TYR A 25 -11.63 -30.07 6.75
N ALA A 26 -11.02 -30.45 5.64
CA ALA A 26 -10.13 -29.57 4.91
C ALA A 26 -11.02 -28.46 4.33
N SER A 27 -11.01 -27.28 4.95
CA SER A 27 -11.58 -26.08 4.36
C SER A 27 -10.69 -25.63 3.21
N GLY A 28 -10.68 -26.40 2.12
CA GLY A 28 -10.00 -26.07 0.89
C GLY A 28 -10.95 -25.38 -0.08
N ILE A 29 -10.47 -24.33 -0.74
CA ILE A 29 -11.16 -23.76 -1.89
C ILE A 29 -11.00 -24.77 -3.04
N LEU A 30 -12.13 -25.26 -3.59
CA LEU A 30 -12.09 -26.11 -4.79
C LEU A 30 -11.72 -25.24 -5.98
N ALA A 31 -10.65 -25.61 -6.65
CA ALA A 31 -10.18 -24.99 -7.87
C ALA A 31 -10.21 -26.03 -9.01
N ASP A 32 -11.05 -25.81 -10.00
CA ASP A 32 -11.12 -26.66 -11.18
C ASP A 32 -10.16 -26.15 -12.26
N LEU A 33 -9.48 -27.03 -12.96
CA LEU A 33 -8.65 -26.65 -14.09
C LEU A 33 -9.52 -25.97 -15.18
N SER A 34 -9.13 -24.77 -15.60
CA SER A 34 -9.86 -24.00 -16.61
C SER A 34 -9.46 -24.47 -18.03
N ASN A 35 -10.47 -24.68 -18.89
CA ASN A 35 -10.27 -24.88 -20.32
C ASN A 35 -10.41 -23.57 -21.12
N ASN A 36 -10.54 -22.42 -20.45
CA ASN A 36 -10.70 -21.13 -21.11
C ASN A 36 -9.39 -20.69 -21.77
N GLN A 37 -9.52 -20.20 -23.00
CA GLN A 37 -8.40 -19.60 -23.72
C GLN A 37 -8.09 -18.22 -23.14
N ILE A 38 -6.80 -17.92 -22.99
CA ILE A 38 -6.32 -16.63 -22.51
C ILE A 38 -5.60 -15.91 -23.65
N PHE A 39 -6.01 -14.67 -23.89
CA PHE A 39 -5.40 -13.80 -24.88
C PHE A 39 -4.72 -12.62 -24.17
N VAL A 40 -3.49 -12.32 -24.57
CA VAL A 40 -2.76 -11.14 -24.16
C VAL A 40 -2.55 -10.28 -25.40
N ASP A 41 -3.06 -9.07 -25.41
CA ASP A 41 -3.00 -8.13 -26.54
C ASP A 41 -3.50 -8.76 -27.86
N GLY A 42 -4.58 -9.56 -27.77
CA GLY A 42 -5.18 -10.25 -28.92
C GLY A 42 -4.44 -11.50 -29.39
N THR A 43 -3.33 -11.88 -28.74
CA THR A 43 -2.55 -13.08 -29.04
C THR A 43 -2.89 -14.21 -28.06
N LEU A 44 -3.26 -15.39 -28.59
CA LEU A 44 -3.49 -16.58 -27.76
C LEU A 44 -2.20 -16.93 -27.01
N THR A 45 -2.26 -16.86 -25.68
CA THR A 45 -1.12 -17.10 -24.79
C THR A 45 -1.43 -18.31 -23.90
N PRO A 46 -0.84 -19.49 -24.20
CA PRO A 46 -1.08 -20.68 -23.40
C PRO A 46 -0.55 -20.51 -21.97
N MET A 47 -1.44 -20.59 -20.99
CA MET A 47 -1.08 -20.60 -19.58
C MET A 47 -2.08 -21.41 -18.77
N GLU A 48 -1.62 -21.96 -17.67
CA GLU A 48 -2.45 -22.74 -16.76
C GLU A 48 -3.37 -21.80 -15.98
N ALA A 49 -4.66 -22.06 -16.05
CA ALA A 49 -5.68 -21.29 -15.35
C ALA A 49 -6.60 -22.21 -14.53
N TYR A 50 -7.17 -21.66 -13.48
CA TYR A 50 -8.11 -22.34 -12.61
C TYR A 50 -9.40 -21.53 -12.50
N VAL A 51 -10.54 -22.22 -12.35
CA VAL A 51 -11.82 -21.59 -12.03
C VAL A 51 -12.10 -21.78 -10.54
N ILE A 52 -12.33 -20.67 -9.85
CA ILE A 52 -12.71 -20.64 -8.45
C ILE A 52 -13.94 -19.73 -8.35
N ASN A 53 -15.07 -20.27 -7.86
CA ASN A 53 -16.32 -19.54 -7.73
C ASN A 53 -16.75 -18.80 -9.04
N GLY A 54 -16.50 -19.42 -10.18
CA GLY A 54 -16.87 -18.85 -11.51
C GLY A 54 -15.86 -17.81 -12.06
N HIS A 55 -14.77 -17.55 -11.40
CA HIS A 55 -13.71 -16.63 -11.83
C HIS A 55 -12.46 -17.38 -12.28
N ASN A 56 -11.81 -16.88 -13.35
CA ASN A 56 -10.53 -17.42 -13.80
C ASN A 56 -9.37 -16.87 -12.95
N TYR A 57 -8.49 -17.75 -12.51
CA TYR A 57 -7.24 -17.43 -11.81
C TYR A 57 -6.08 -17.96 -12.62
N VAL A 58 -5.06 -17.14 -12.78
CA VAL A 58 -3.81 -17.51 -13.45
C VAL A 58 -2.64 -17.21 -12.54
N LYS A 59 -1.50 -17.87 -12.76
CA LYS A 59 -0.28 -17.58 -12.02
C LYS A 59 0.21 -16.18 -12.37
N LEU A 60 0.44 -15.34 -11.38
CA LEU A 60 0.94 -13.99 -11.59
C LEU A 60 2.27 -13.95 -12.39
N ARG A 61 3.10 -14.98 -12.23
CA ARG A 61 4.35 -15.13 -13.02
C ARG A 61 4.11 -15.35 -14.51
N ASP A 62 3.08 -16.12 -14.85
CA ASP A 62 2.75 -16.40 -16.26
C ASP A 62 2.26 -15.11 -16.94
N ILE A 63 1.48 -14.30 -16.22
CA ILE A 63 1.08 -12.96 -16.68
C ILE A 63 2.30 -12.04 -16.76
N GLY A 64 3.17 -12.00 -15.74
CA GLY A 64 4.39 -11.20 -15.76
C GLY A 64 5.28 -11.52 -16.96
N GLN A 65 5.42 -12.80 -17.28
CA GLN A 65 6.19 -13.27 -18.45
C GLN A 65 5.51 -12.86 -19.77
N ALA A 66 4.20 -12.96 -19.86
CA ALA A 66 3.46 -12.66 -21.08
C ALA A 66 3.39 -11.16 -21.40
N VAL A 67 3.27 -10.32 -20.36
CA VAL A 67 3.13 -8.85 -20.48
C VAL A 67 4.47 -8.14 -20.38
N GLY A 68 5.50 -8.78 -19.78
CA GLY A 68 6.87 -8.26 -19.73
C GLY A 68 7.22 -7.52 -18.45
N PHE A 69 6.56 -7.82 -17.32
CA PHE A 69 6.97 -7.28 -16.03
C PHE A 69 7.53 -8.35 -15.09
N ASN A 70 8.45 -7.97 -14.18
CA ASN A 70 9.10 -8.92 -13.29
C ASN A 70 8.22 -9.30 -12.09
N VAL A 71 8.23 -10.61 -11.77
CA VAL A 71 7.55 -11.18 -10.58
C VAL A 71 8.45 -12.21 -9.94
N PHE A 72 8.72 -12.04 -8.64
CA PHE A 72 9.53 -12.98 -7.88
C PHE A 72 9.07 -13.09 -6.43
N TRP A 73 9.52 -14.16 -5.76
CA TRP A 73 9.36 -14.29 -4.32
C TRP A 73 10.55 -13.65 -3.61
N ASP A 74 10.30 -12.73 -2.69
CA ASP A 74 11.32 -12.18 -1.81
C ASP A 74 11.38 -12.98 -0.51
N ASP A 75 12.43 -13.77 -0.37
CA ASP A 75 12.66 -14.61 0.81
C ASP A 75 12.92 -13.80 2.10
N THR A 76 13.41 -12.59 1.97
CA THR A 76 13.67 -11.72 3.12
C THR A 76 12.38 -11.07 3.62
N ALA A 77 11.61 -10.47 2.72
CA ALA A 77 10.33 -9.83 3.03
C ALA A 77 9.16 -10.82 3.15
N LYS A 78 9.37 -12.11 2.78
CA LYS A 78 8.34 -13.17 2.77
C LYS A 78 7.08 -12.78 1.99
N CYS A 79 7.27 -12.15 0.83
CA CYS A 79 6.19 -11.70 -0.03
C CYS A 79 6.50 -11.89 -1.52
N VAL A 80 5.46 -11.78 -2.34
CA VAL A 80 5.60 -11.69 -3.79
C VAL A 80 5.87 -10.24 -4.16
N GLN A 81 6.94 -9.99 -4.90
CA GLN A 81 7.27 -8.70 -5.48
C GLN A 81 6.85 -8.64 -6.94
N VAL A 82 6.31 -7.50 -7.36
CA VAL A 82 5.97 -7.17 -8.74
C VAL A 82 6.70 -5.87 -9.10
N GLU A 83 7.58 -5.94 -10.10
CA GLU A 83 8.29 -4.79 -10.64
C GLU A 83 7.76 -4.51 -12.04
N SER A 84 6.77 -3.61 -12.13
CA SER A 84 6.03 -3.35 -13.38
C SER A 84 6.84 -2.63 -14.47
N ASP A 85 7.97 -2.05 -14.10
CA ASP A 85 8.89 -1.31 -14.96
C ASP A 85 10.14 -2.10 -15.37
N LYS A 86 10.27 -3.36 -14.90
CA LYS A 86 11.41 -4.22 -15.19
C LYS A 86 10.99 -5.43 -16.00
N PRO A 87 11.83 -5.84 -16.97
CA PRO A 87 11.53 -7.02 -17.78
C PRO A 87 11.46 -8.28 -16.91
N TYR A 88 10.62 -9.23 -17.30
CA TYR A 88 10.49 -10.49 -16.61
C TYR A 88 11.80 -11.29 -16.61
N THR A 89 12.29 -11.62 -15.43
CA THR A 89 13.43 -12.50 -15.21
C THR A 89 13.04 -13.77 -14.45
N GLY A 90 11.94 -13.70 -13.69
CA GLY A 90 11.48 -14.77 -12.80
C GLY A 90 12.41 -15.02 -11.60
N ILE A 91 13.45 -14.24 -11.45
CA ILE A 91 14.50 -14.39 -10.43
C ILE A 91 14.47 -13.12 -9.56
N ALA A 92 14.54 -13.31 -8.24
CA ALA A 92 14.79 -12.20 -7.34
C ALA A 92 16.11 -11.52 -7.74
N PRO A 93 16.17 -10.18 -7.84
CA PRO A 93 17.42 -9.50 -8.07
C PRO A 93 18.46 -10.01 -7.05
N THR A 94 19.60 -10.47 -7.52
CA THR A 94 20.73 -10.78 -6.63
C THR A 94 21.02 -9.49 -5.89
N LYS A 95 20.88 -9.48 -4.56
CA LYS A 95 21.43 -8.41 -3.73
C LYS A 95 22.90 -8.30 -4.10
N GLN A 96 23.24 -7.30 -4.92
CA GLN A 96 24.60 -6.82 -4.87
C GLN A 96 24.79 -6.35 -3.42
N GLU A 97 25.64 -7.05 -2.68
CA GLU A 97 26.20 -6.54 -1.43
C GLU A 97 27.05 -5.32 -1.80
N GLY A 98 26.38 -4.22 -2.05
CA GLY A 98 26.87 -2.90 -2.27
C GLY A 98 26.16 -1.99 -1.28
N GLU A 99 26.88 -1.71 -0.20
CA GLU A 99 26.59 -0.64 0.75
C GLU A 99 25.29 -0.74 1.54
N LYS A 100 25.42 -1.29 2.75
CA LYS A 100 24.73 -0.73 3.91
C LYS A 100 25.19 0.71 4.09
N THR A 101 24.72 1.60 3.24
CA THR A 101 24.69 3.03 3.53
C THR A 101 23.40 3.28 4.27
N SER A 102 23.54 3.66 5.52
CA SER A 102 22.46 4.10 6.39
C SER A 102 21.48 4.99 5.63
N GLY A 103 20.26 4.50 5.39
CA GLY A 103 19.05 5.29 5.54
C GLY A 103 18.76 6.42 4.57
N GLN A 104 19.25 6.44 3.33
CA GLN A 104 18.68 7.29 2.30
C GLN A 104 17.86 6.45 1.33
N LEU A 105 16.52 6.52 1.46
CA LEU A 105 15.63 6.13 0.39
C LEU A 105 15.98 6.98 -0.84
N HIS A 106 16.17 6.35 -2.00
CA HIS A 106 16.37 7.08 -3.26
C HIS A 106 15.13 7.96 -3.53
N GLN A 107 15.31 9.12 -4.18
CA GLN A 107 14.20 10.01 -4.56
C GLN A 107 13.10 9.26 -5.33
N THR A 108 13.46 8.31 -6.17
CA THR A 108 12.53 7.44 -6.89
C THR A 108 11.61 6.64 -5.97
N ASP A 109 12.11 6.18 -4.82
CA ASP A 109 11.31 5.44 -3.83
C ASP A 109 10.33 6.37 -3.11
N VAL A 110 10.77 7.60 -2.79
CA VAL A 110 9.92 8.62 -2.16
C VAL A 110 8.79 9.04 -3.09
N ASP A 111 9.05 9.23 -4.38
CA ASP A 111 8.04 9.59 -5.36
C ASP A 111 7.01 8.47 -5.57
N ALA A 112 7.45 7.20 -5.53
CA ALA A 112 6.55 6.06 -5.56
C ALA A 112 5.64 6.02 -4.31
N ILE A 113 6.17 6.33 -3.13
CA ILE A 113 5.38 6.42 -1.89
C ILE A 113 4.36 7.55 -1.98
N LYS A 114 4.73 8.74 -2.47
CA LYS A 114 3.81 9.87 -2.67
C LYS A 114 2.65 9.48 -3.60
N LYS A 115 2.96 8.83 -4.71
CA LYS A 115 1.95 8.33 -5.66
C LYS A 115 1.00 7.32 -4.99
N ASP A 116 1.51 6.42 -4.16
CA ASP A 116 0.69 5.43 -3.44
C ASP A 116 -0.22 6.12 -2.40
N VAL A 117 0.25 7.17 -1.71
CA VAL A 117 -0.59 7.99 -0.81
C VAL A 117 -1.76 8.61 -1.57
N VAL A 118 -1.53 9.18 -2.76
CA VAL A 118 -2.61 9.72 -3.61
C VAL A 118 -3.58 8.62 -4.03
N THR A 119 -3.07 7.49 -4.49
CA THR A 119 -3.88 6.34 -4.94
C THR A 119 -4.79 5.84 -3.83
N ARG A 120 -4.27 5.67 -2.61
CA ARG A 120 -5.04 5.23 -1.43
C ARG A 120 -6.09 6.25 -1.03
N THR A 121 -5.74 7.55 -1.04
CA THR A 121 -6.69 8.64 -0.77
C THR A 121 -7.84 8.62 -1.78
N ASN A 122 -7.54 8.48 -3.07
CA ASN A 122 -8.54 8.40 -4.13
C ASN A 122 -9.40 7.13 -4.03
N THR A 123 -8.83 6.01 -3.60
CA THR A 123 -9.59 4.79 -3.32
C THR A 123 -10.62 5.01 -2.20
N LEU A 124 -10.24 5.70 -1.11
CA LEU A 124 -11.17 6.06 -0.05
C LEU A 124 -12.30 6.97 -0.55
N ARG A 125 -11.97 7.96 -1.38
CA ARG A 125 -12.96 8.88 -2.00
C ARG A 125 -13.95 8.12 -2.86
N LEU A 126 -13.49 7.26 -3.76
CA LEU A 126 -14.34 6.43 -4.61
C LEU A 126 -15.27 5.52 -3.78
N ASN A 127 -14.74 4.88 -2.74
CA ASN A 127 -15.52 4.01 -1.85
C ASN A 127 -16.62 4.76 -1.08
N THR A 128 -16.48 6.08 -0.93
CA THR A 128 -17.48 6.94 -0.27
C THR A 128 -18.31 7.76 -1.26
N GLY A 129 -18.17 7.53 -2.57
CA GLY A 129 -18.93 8.23 -3.61
C GLY A 129 -18.46 9.66 -3.89
N VAL A 130 -17.24 10.02 -3.49
CA VAL A 130 -16.63 11.33 -3.74
C VAL A 130 -15.70 11.23 -4.96
N ALA A 131 -15.69 12.25 -5.81
CA ALA A 131 -14.82 12.32 -6.99
C ALA A 131 -13.34 12.24 -6.61
N VAL A 132 -12.50 11.63 -7.45
CA VAL A 132 -11.03 11.56 -7.26
C VAL A 132 -10.41 12.95 -7.30
N LEU A 133 -9.25 13.08 -6.67
CA LEU A 133 -8.40 14.27 -6.72
C LEU A 133 -7.37 14.11 -7.85
N GLU A 134 -7.15 15.17 -8.60
CA GLU A 134 -6.07 15.26 -9.58
C GLU A 134 -4.76 15.69 -8.90
N VAL A 135 -3.63 15.17 -9.38
CA VAL A 135 -2.32 15.58 -8.87
C VAL A 135 -1.95 16.92 -9.49
N ASN A 136 -1.64 17.89 -8.64
CA ASN A 136 -1.16 19.21 -9.05
C ASN A 136 0.32 19.37 -8.65
N SER A 137 1.20 19.70 -9.60
CA SER A 137 2.64 19.80 -9.37
C SER A 137 3.01 20.90 -8.36
N LEU A 138 2.35 22.06 -8.41
CA LEU A 138 2.59 23.13 -7.44
C LEU A 138 2.13 22.76 -6.02
N LEU A 139 1.06 21.96 -5.90
CA LEU A 139 0.66 21.41 -4.60
C LEU A 139 1.64 20.34 -4.12
N MET A 140 2.24 19.54 -5.02
CA MET A 140 3.32 18.60 -4.66
C MET A 140 4.51 19.36 -4.09
N ASP A 141 4.92 20.45 -4.73
CA ASP A 141 6.01 21.31 -4.25
C ASP A 141 5.65 21.97 -2.92
N ALA A 142 4.43 22.51 -2.78
CA ALA A 142 3.95 23.11 -1.53
C ALA A 142 3.94 22.10 -0.37
N ALA A 143 3.44 20.89 -0.61
CA ALA A 143 3.44 19.83 0.39
C ALA A 143 4.87 19.40 0.76
N GLN A 144 5.80 19.36 -0.22
CA GLN A 144 7.19 19.03 0.04
C GLN A 144 7.85 20.10 0.90
N VAL A 145 7.69 21.38 0.57
CA VAL A 145 8.19 22.50 1.41
C VAL A 145 7.71 22.36 2.85
N ARG A 146 6.42 22.05 3.05
CA ARG A 146 5.86 21.87 4.39
C ARG A 146 6.46 20.66 5.13
N ALA A 147 6.69 19.56 4.44
CA ALA A 147 7.33 18.39 5.02
C ALA A 147 8.79 18.69 5.42
N ASP A 148 9.54 19.39 4.55
CA ASP A 148 10.93 19.77 4.79
C ASP A 148 11.05 20.76 5.96
N GLU A 149 10.16 21.75 6.06
CA GLU A 149 10.10 22.69 7.18
C GLU A 149 9.90 21.97 8.53
N MET A 150 9.01 21.00 8.59
CA MET A 150 8.78 20.21 9.81
C MET A 150 9.96 19.30 10.12
N ALA A 151 10.55 18.66 9.10
CA ALA A 151 11.72 17.80 9.27
C ALA A 151 12.94 18.56 9.76
N ALA A 152 13.19 19.76 9.22
CA ALA A 152 14.29 20.62 9.63
C ALA A 152 14.14 21.19 11.04
N SER A 153 12.92 21.52 11.45
CA SER A 153 12.62 22.13 12.75
C SER A 153 12.32 21.10 13.85
N GLY A 154 12.01 19.85 13.49
CA GLY A 154 11.46 18.85 14.41
C GLY A 154 10.05 19.18 14.93
N ALA A 155 9.39 20.21 14.38
CA ALA A 155 8.12 20.72 14.85
C ALA A 155 6.95 20.16 14.02
N TYR A 156 6.11 19.34 14.63
CA TYR A 156 4.85 18.88 14.07
C TYR A 156 3.76 19.95 14.25
N SER A 157 3.55 20.79 13.21
CA SER A 157 2.66 21.95 13.33
C SER A 157 2.08 22.42 12.00
N HIS A 158 0.82 22.89 12.01
CA HIS A 158 0.21 23.64 10.92
C HIS A 158 0.72 25.10 10.81
N THR A 159 1.59 25.51 11.72
CA THR A 159 2.27 26.81 11.67
C THR A 159 3.67 26.59 11.06
N ARG A 160 4.03 27.41 10.10
CA ARG A 160 5.36 27.41 9.47
C ARG A 160 6.42 27.91 10.46
N PRO A 161 7.71 27.60 10.28
CA PRO A 161 8.79 28.03 11.18
C PRO A 161 8.87 29.56 11.36
N ASP A 162 8.44 30.33 10.36
CA ASP A 162 8.39 31.80 10.40
C ASP A 162 7.14 32.36 11.11
N GLY A 163 6.28 31.51 11.68
CA GLY A 163 5.09 31.87 12.39
C GLY A 163 3.85 32.06 11.52
N ARG A 164 3.97 31.97 10.19
CA ARG A 164 2.82 32.06 9.27
C ARG A 164 2.01 30.75 9.28
N ARG A 165 0.78 30.83 8.77
CA ARG A 165 -0.07 29.64 8.60
C ARG A 165 0.43 28.77 7.44
N SER A 166 0.16 27.46 7.48
CA SER A 166 0.55 26.50 6.45
C SER A 166 0.09 26.88 5.04
N ASN A 167 -1.11 27.45 4.89
CA ASN A 167 -1.65 27.84 3.59
C ASN A 167 -0.88 28.99 2.92
N THR A 168 0.04 29.66 3.62
CA THR A 168 0.92 30.67 3.03
C THR A 168 2.08 30.09 2.22
N VAL A 169 2.18 28.77 2.15
CA VAL A 169 3.10 28.09 1.24
C VAL A 169 2.70 28.24 -0.24
N THR A 170 1.45 28.64 -0.48
CA THR A 170 0.91 28.98 -1.80
C THR A 170 0.29 30.36 -1.79
N ASP A 171 -0.02 30.93 -2.96
CA ASP A 171 -0.79 32.15 -3.13
C ASP A 171 -2.29 31.97 -2.93
N SER A 172 -2.76 30.73 -2.75
CA SER A 172 -4.16 30.40 -2.58
C SER A 172 -4.52 30.19 -1.10
N ARG A 173 -5.63 30.84 -0.67
CA ARG A 173 -6.26 30.59 0.64
C ARG A 173 -7.34 29.51 0.60
N ARG A 174 -7.51 28.86 -0.55
CA ARG A 174 -8.53 27.81 -0.77
C ARG A 174 -7.92 26.42 -0.65
N THR A 175 -6.86 26.28 0.15
CA THR A 175 -6.19 25.03 0.42
C THR A 175 -6.56 24.45 1.79
N GLY A 176 -6.46 23.13 1.90
CA GLY A 176 -6.49 22.41 3.17
C GLY A 176 -5.20 21.65 3.36
N GLU A 177 -4.86 21.31 4.60
CA GLU A 177 -3.64 20.57 4.92
C GLU A 177 -3.94 19.42 5.87
N ASN A 178 -3.42 18.24 5.57
CA ASN A 178 -3.24 17.14 6.53
C ASN A 178 -1.74 16.97 6.79
N ILE A 179 -1.36 16.81 8.04
CA ILE A 179 0.01 16.50 8.43
C ILE A 179 0.05 15.27 9.33
N HIS A 180 1.15 14.54 9.31
CA HIS A 180 1.43 13.48 10.28
C HIS A 180 2.93 13.30 10.47
N CYS A 181 3.33 12.93 11.70
CA CYS A 181 4.69 12.49 12.01
C CYS A 181 4.63 11.02 12.41
N ILE A 182 5.31 10.14 11.67
CA ILE A 182 5.31 8.70 11.90
C ILE A 182 6.74 8.24 12.16
N THR A 183 7.01 7.65 13.33
CA THR A 183 8.32 7.09 13.64
C THR A 183 8.59 5.82 12.83
N GLU A 184 9.84 5.59 12.46
CA GLU A 184 10.25 4.36 11.80
C GLU A 184 9.98 3.13 12.67
N LEU A 185 10.17 3.27 13.97
CA LEU A 185 9.83 2.23 14.95
C LEU A 185 8.35 1.81 14.88
N TYR A 186 7.43 2.79 14.70
CA TYR A 186 6.00 2.48 14.55
C TYR A 186 5.75 1.66 13.27
N LEU A 187 6.38 2.03 12.15
CA LEU A 187 6.24 1.30 10.88
C LEU A 187 6.73 -0.14 11.00
N GLU A 188 7.88 -0.34 11.64
CA GLU A 188 8.44 -1.67 11.90
C GLU A 188 7.51 -2.52 12.78
N GLN A 189 7.02 -1.97 13.90
CA GLN A 189 6.14 -2.68 14.82
C GLN A 189 4.79 -3.03 14.20
N GLN A 190 4.27 -2.21 13.31
CA GLN A 190 2.99 -2.44 12.64
C GLN A 190 3.14 -3.24 11.35
N HIS A 191 4.37 -3.55 10.89
CA HIS A 191 4.65 -4.20 9.60
C HIS A 191 3.94 -3.52 8.42
N LYS A 192 3.90 -2.17 8.41
CA LYS A 192 3.21 -1.36 7.42
C LYS A 192 4.17 -0.56 6.56
N THR A 193 3.78 -0.33 5.31
CA THR A 193 4.42 0.70 4.47
C THR A 193 4.04 2.09 4.98
N LEU A 194 4.86 3.10 4.68
CA LEU A 194 4.59 4.49 5.08
C LEU A 194 3.26 5.00 4.53
N SER A 195 2.98 4.72 3.26
CA SER A 195 1.72 5.12 2.60
C SER A 195 0.49 4.49 3.24
N ASP A 196 0.53 3.18 3.53
CA ASP A 196 -0.58 2.50 4.21
C ASP A 196 -0.80 3.04 5.62
N ALA A 197 0.29 3.21 6.37
CA ALA A 197 0.21 3.72 7.74
C ALA A 197 -0.36 5.13 7.79
N VAL A 198 0.17 6.06 6.98
CA VAL A 198 -0.25 7.46 7.05
C VAL A 198 -1.69 7.68 6.59
N VAL A 199 -2.11 7.04 5.48
CA VAL A 199 -3.50 7.17 5.00
C VAL A 199 -4.47 6.53 5.98
N ASN A 200 -4.11 5.40 6.60
CA ASN A 200 -4.93 4.78 7.64
C ASN A 200 -5.06 5.69 8.88
N LEU A 201 -3.96 6.29 9.35
CA LEU A 201 -3.99 7.22 10.49
C LEU A 201 -4.83 8.47 10.20
N TRP A 202 -4.72 9.04 9.00
CA TRP A 202 -5.57 10.16 8.59
C TRP A 202 -7.04 9.77 8.46
N SER A 203 -7.35 8.61 7.90
CA SER A 203 -8.74 8.15 7.74
C SER A 203 -9.44 7.87 9.07
N ASN A 204 -8.70 7.49 10.10
CA ASN A 204 -9.22 7.28 11.46
C ASN A 204 -9.27 8.56 12.31
N SER A 205 -8.80 9.69 11.81
CA SER A 205 -8.88 10.99 12.47
C SER A 205 -9.95 11.85 11.79
N LYS A 206 -11.00 12.22 12.52
CA LYS A 206 -12.15 12.95 11.93
C LYS A 206 -11.73 14.18 11.12
N GLY A 207 -10.84 15.03 11.65
CA GLY A 207 -10.40 16.25 10.95
C GLY A 207 -9.64 15.96 9.67
N HIS A 208 -8.76 14.98 9.69
CA HIS A 208 -8.01 14.57 8.50
C HIS A 208 -8.91 13.86 7.48
N ALA A 209 -9.81 12.99 7.93
CA ALA A 209 -10.79 12.33 7.07
C ALA A 209 -11.73 13.34 6.40
N ASP A 210 -12.20 14.34 7.15
CA ASP A 210 -13.03 15.43 6.62
C ASP A 210 -12.32 16.16 5.46
N ASN A 211 -11.00 16.36 5.53
CA ASN A 211 -10.22 16.93 4.43
C ASN A 211 -10.13 15.96 3.25
N MET A 212 -9.71 14.70 3.47
CA MET A 212 -9.57 13.72 2.40
C MET A 212 -10.88 13.46 1.66
N LEU A 213 -12.01 13.48 2.35
CA LEU A 213 -13.33 13.19 1.79
C LEU A 213 -14.15 14.44 1.44
N ASN A 214 -13.55 15.63 1.52
CA ASN A 214 -14.22 16.87 1.16
C ASN A 214 -14.49 16.93 -0.34
N ALA A 215 -15.77 16.91 -0.71
CA ALA A 215 -16.20 16.96 -2.12
C ALA A 215 -15.86 18.29 -2.85
N ARG A 216 -15.47 19.32 -2.09
CA ARG A 216 -15.08 20.62 -2.67
C ARG A 216 -13.63 20.63 -3.17
N TYR A 217 -12.80 19.69 -2.75
CA TYR A 217 -11.43 19.58 -3.23
C TYR A 217 -11.39 18.80 -4.54
N GLY A 218 -10.71 19.35 -5.55
CA GLY A 218 -10.46 18.75 -6.86
C GLY A 218 -9.01 18.29 -7.05
N GLU A 219 -8.06 18.86 -6.30
CA GLU A 219 -6.64 18.62 -6.51
C GLU A 219 -5.89 18.31 -5.22
N ILE A 220 -4.77 17.60 -5.34
CA ILE A 220 -3.92 17.17 -4.22
C ILE A 220 -2.43 17.27 -4.56
N GLY A 221 -1.63 17.61 -3.53
CA GLY A 221 -0.19 17.38 -3.49
C GLY A 221 0.21 16.60 -2.24
N VAL A 222 1.31 15.85 -2.32
CA VAL A 222 1.86 15.05 -1.22
C VAL A 222 3.33 15.37 -1.03
N GLY A 223 3.73 15.67 0.20
CA GLY A 223 5.11 15.88 0.60
C GLY A 223 5.53 14.88 1.67
N LEU A 224 6.75 14.38 1.59
CA LEU A 224 7.36 13.46 2.54
C LEU A 224 8.79 13.89 2.84
N ALA A 225 9.14 14.03 4.11
CA ALA A 225 10.50 14.32 4.53
C ALA A 225 10.89 13.48 5.74
N ARG A 226 12.11 12.97 5.73
CA ARG A 226 12.68 12.23 6.85
C ARG A 226 13.34 13.20 7.83
N GLY A 227 13.11 12.98 9.11
CA GLY A 227 13.68 13.81 10.18
C GLY A 227 13.70 13.08 11.50
N THR A 228 13.71 13.86 12.57
CA THR A 228 13.58 13.35 13.93
C THR A 228 12.40 14.03 14.62
N ASP A 229 11.67 13.30 15.45
CA ASP A 229 10.61 13.88 16.27
C ASP A 229 11.18 14.63 17.49
N SER A 230 10.31 15.21 18.30
CA SER A 230 10.68 15.93 19.53
C SER A 230 11.39 15.07 20.58
N ASN A 231 11.36 13.74 20.45
CA ASN A 231 12.05 12.79 21.33
C ASN A 231 13.36 12.28 20.71
N GLY A 232 13.75 12.79 19.54
CA GLY A 232 14.95 12.36 18.82
C GLY A 232 14.79 11.04 18.06
N LEU A 233 13.57 10.52 17.88
CA LEU A 233 13.32 9.30 17.13
C LEU A 233 13.23 9.60 15.63
N ALA A 234 13.88 8.77 14.83
CA ALA A 234 13.77 8.85 13.36
C ALA A 234 12.29 8.71 12.92
N CYS A 235 11.84 9.65 12.13
CA CYS A 235 10.45 9.72 11.69
C CYS A 235 10.30 10.28 10.28
N TRP A 236 9.11 10.13 9.75
CA TRP A 236 8.64 10.74 8.51
C TRP A 236 7.62 11.82 8.81
N TYR A 237 7.85 13.03 8.29
CA TYR A 237 6.86 14.09 8.20
C TYR A 237 6.10 13.95 6.89
N CYS A 238 4.81 13.71 6.99
CA CYS A 238 3.92 13.44 5.88
C CYS A 238 2.92 14.57 5.76
N VAL A 239 2.73 15.09 4.56
CA VAL A 239 1.83 16.21 4.26
C VAL A 239 0.96 15.89 3.07
N GLN A 240 -0.34 16.22 3.18
CA GLN A 240 -1.25 16.41 2.03
C GLN A 240 -1.66 17.86 1.99
N VAL A 241 -1.59 18.46 0.82
CA VAL A 241 -2.19 19.77 0.53
C VAL A 241 -3.29 19.58 -0.50
N PHE A 242 -4.48 20.09 -0.20
CA PHE A 242 -5.67 20.01 -1.06
C PHE A 242 -6.01 21.39 -1.60
N LEU A 243 -6.56 21.45 -2.80
CA LEU A 243 -7.07 22.67 -3.40
C LEU A 243 -8.56 22.54 -3.74
N VAL A 244 -9.33 23.58 -3.45
CA VAL A 244 -10.74 23.65 -3.83
C VAL A 244 -10.85 23.69 -5.35
N ASP A 245 -11.75 22.85 -5.89
CA ASP A 245 -12.02 22.73 -7.31
C ASP A 245 -12.33 24.10 -7.96
N GLY A 246 -11.78 24.33 -9.17
CA GLY A 246 -11.89 25.60 -9.88
C GLY A 246 -11.07 26.77 -9.28
N CYS A 247 -10.20 26.49 -8.30
CA CYS A 247 -9.21 27.45 -7.81
C CYS A 247 -7.85 27.16 -8.43
N GLU A 248 -6.96 28.16 -8.43
CA GLU A 248 -5.61 28.05 -8.98
C GLU A 248 -4.56 28.32 -7.91
N VAL A 249 -3.39 27.73 -8.09
CA VAL A 249 -2.14 28.04 -7.40
C VAL A 249 -1.13 28.41 -8.49
N THR A 250 -0.48 29.56 -8.36
CA THR A 250 0.45 30.06 -9.38
C THR A 250 1.91 30.08 -8.91
N TRP A 251 2.16 29.96 -7.61
CA TRP A 251 3.50 29.89 -7.03
C TRP A 251 3.52 29.15 -5.68
N VAL A 252 4.69 28.75 -5.29
CA VAL A 252 4.99 28.14 -3.99
C VAL A 252 6.04 28.98 -3.28
N ASP A 253 5.75 29.37 -2.05
CA ASP A 253 6.67 30.13 -1.20
C ASP A 253 7.72 29.19 -0.58
N VAL A 254 8.85 29.05 -1.23
CA VAL A 254 9.99 28.29 -0.75
C VAL A 254 10.84 29.19 0.15
N PRO A 255 11.02 28.87 1.45
CA PRO A 255 11.90 29.66 2.31
C PRO A 255 13.30 29.71 1.74
N ALA A 256 13.93 30.88 1.76
CA ALA A 256 15.34 30.97 1.47
C ALA A 256 16.09 30.07 2.46
N ILE A 257 16.74 29.03 1.94
CA ILE A 257 17.61 28.17 2.76
C ILE A 257 18.79 29.05 3.17
N GLY A 258 18.78 29.46 4.44
CA GLY A 258 19.87 30.23 5.06
C GLY A 258 21.01 29.31 5.46
#